data_3733d0cd47c6a67ced486427723c1d0e
#
_entry.id   3733d0cd47c6a67ced486427723c1d0e
#
_cell.length_a   1.000
_cell.length_b   1.000
_cell.length_c   1.000
_cell.angle_alpha   90.00
_cell.angle_beta   90.00
_cell.angle_gamma   90.00
#
_symmetry.space_group_name_H-M   'P 1'
#
loop_
_entity.id
_entity.type
_entity.pdbx_description
1 polymer ?
#
loop_
_entity_poly.entity_id
_entity_poly.type
_entity_poly.pdbx_seq_one_letter_code
_entity_poly.pdbx_strand_id
1 'polypeptide(L)'
;MKNQIKIKKINAEGHRVYDCPICATGETVVKDNTFFGKCDNCSATLIDYEPLSHQDAFHESNAQYRLNIGAFGSGKTTASCAELAVHAMDTPNGRSLITAPTLSLVKDAVIPELNKFIPPWYIVTSRLNPSPYFKLNNGHEIIVYSAADQQKLRSLNLTAFYIEEASGVSYDIFDQLMTRLRHPSGIVRDDKGREVDYKYMGIVSTNPEDGWILDKFMLISDKLVSSPSIDVNVYNHFMKQDRNKHFHTFISSTRDNQYVPKEFIERMSAGKSERWIRKYVDCVIDISEDAVYPEFSECLVEPFPIPKHWKRVAGFDPGYADGVAFIMGAIRPSDGSLYIYLDYFIKEMPVSFHARQIQTFVKGKEFLYPIQADPSIKI
;
A
#
# COMPACT_ATOMS: atom_id res chain seq x y z
N MET A 1 -25.03 6.33 3.30
CA MET A 1 -26.18 5.93 4.16
C MET A 1 -26.02 4.46 4.47
N LYS A 2 -25.55 4.10 5.68
CA LYS A 2 -25.51 2.71 6.15
C LYS A 2 -26.95 2.29 6.50
N ASN A 3 -27.70 1.76 5.55
CA ASN A 3 -28.83 0.92 5.90
C ASN A 3 -28.23 -0.38 6.43
N GLN A 4 -28.15 -0.52 7.74
CA GLN A 4 -27.86 -1.81 8.39
C GLN A 4 -28.97 -2.78 8.00
N ILE A 5 -28.73 -3.58 6.97
CA ILE A 5 -29.61 -4.66 6.58
C ILE A 5 -29.45 -5.74 7.65
N LYS A 6 -30.48 -5.89 8.49
CA LYS A 6 -30.43 -6.87 9.59
C LYS A 6 -30.71 -8.27 9.05
N ILE A 7 -29.95 -9.25 9.50
CA ILE A 7 -30.23 -10.66 9.26
C ILE A 7 -31.63 -10.97 9.79
N LYS A 8 -32.51 -11.46 8.92
CA LYS A 8 -33.86 -11.87 9.28
C LYS A 8 -33.86 -13.21 10.02
N LYS A 9 -33.12 -14.17 9.48
CA LYS A 9 -32.97 -15.52 10.03
C LYS A 9 -31.75 -16.22 9.43
N ILE A 10 -31.33 -17.29 10.07
CA ILE A 10 -30.42 -18.28 9.48
C ILE A 10 -31.31 -19.48 9.07
N ASN A 11 -31.18 -19.94 7.82
CA ASN A 11 -32.00 -21.07 7.33
C ASN A 11 -31.42 -22.41 7.82
N ALA A 12 -32.09 -23.52 7.49
CA ALA A 12 -31.69 -24.86 7.90
C ALA A 12 -30.33 -25.31 7.33
N GLU A 13 -29.85 -24.64 6.28
CA GLU A 13 -28.56 -24.89 5.64
C GLU A 13 -27.44 -23.99 6.20
N GLY A 14 -27.73 -23.14 7.20
CA GLY A 14 -26.78 -22.21 7.81
C GLY A 14 -26.64 -20.87 7.08
N HIS A 15 -27.35 -20.65 5.97
CA HIS A 15 -27.25 -19.45 5.17
C HIS A 15 -27.97 -18.25 5.82
N ARG A 16 -27.43 -17.06 5.67
CA ARG A 16 -28.03 -15.80 6.13
C ARG A 16 -29.12 -15.36 5.19
N VAL A 17 -30.32 -15.05 5.74
CA VAL A 17 -31.47 -14.60 4.98
C VAL A 17 -31.83 -13.17 5.37
N TYR A 18 -32.06 -12.34 4.38
CA TYR A 18 -32.40 -10.93 4.52
C TYR A 18 -33.74 -10.63 3.80
N ASP A 19 -34.48 -9.65 4.31
CA ASP A 19 -35.55 -9.03 3.50
C ASP A 19 -34.86 -8.18 2.40
N CYS A 20 -35.41 -8.27 1.19
CA CYS A 20 -34.86 -7.53 0.07
C CYS A 20 -35.02 -6.01 0.30
N PRO A 21 -33.90 -5.22 0.30
CA PRO A 21 -33.98 -3.78 0.54
C PRO A 21 -34.60 -3.01 -0.63
N ILE A 22 -34.76 -3.66 -1.78
CA ILE A 22 -35.29 -3.03 -3.01
C ILE A 22 -36.79 -3.22 -3.14
N CYS A 23 -37.28 -4.46 -3.05
CA CYS A 23 -38.71 -4.72 -3.24
C CYS A 23 -39.48 -4.94 -1.92
N ALA A 24 -38.81 -5.09 -0.80
CA ALA A 24 -39.38 -5.34 0.53
C ALA A 24 -40.30 -6.57 0.67
N THR A 25 -40.50 -7.33 -0.40
CA THR A 25 -41.42 -8.48 -0.45
C THR A 25 -40.71 -9.80 -0.71
N GLY A 26 -39.49 -9.79 -1.25
CA GLY A 26 -38.68 -10.98 -1.48
C GLY A 26 -37.63 -11.18 -0.39
N GLU A 27 -37.13 -12.40 -0.30
CA GLU A 27 -36.00 -12.76 0.56
C GLU A 27 -34.72 -12.88 -0.27
N THR A 28 -33.59 -12.49 0.34
CA THR A 28 -32.26 -12.65 -0.24
C THR A 28 -31.47 -13.62 0.61
N VAL A 29 -31.01 -14.72 0.02
CA VAL A 29 -30.17 -15.71 0.70
C VAL A 29 -28.71 -15.48 0.34
N VAL A 30 -27.87 -15.25 1.34
CA VAL A 30 -26.42 -15.15 1.21
C VAL A 30 -25.84 -16.47 1.73
N LYS A 31 -25.17 -17.22 0.84
CA LYS A 31 -24.56 -18.51 1.18
C LYS A 31 -23.31 -18.32 2.00
N ASP A 32 -23.00 -19.29 2.85
CA ASP A 32 -21.73 -19.33 3.56
C ASP A 32 -20.55 -19.21 2.60
N ASN A 33 -19.51 -18.52 3.07
CA ASN A 33 -18.29 -18.20 2.29
C ASN A 33 -18.54 -17.33 1.03
N THR A 34 -19.69 -16.65 0.93
CA THR A 34 -19.92 -15.60 -0.08
C THR A 34 -20.37 -14.32 0.61
N PHE A 35 -20.22 -13.20 -0.09
CA PHE A 35 -20.69 -11.88 0.35
C PHE A 35 -21.80 -11.34 -0.55
N PHE A 36 -22.51 -12.21 -1.26
CA PHE A 36 -23.60 -11.79 -2.14
C PHE A 36 -24.78 -12.76 -2.08
N GLY A 37 -25.96 -12.21 -2.30
CA GLY A 37 -27.19 -12.95 -2.48
C GLY A 37 -28.05 -12.32 -3.57
N LYS A 38 -28.99 -13.09 -4.11
CA LYS A 38 -29.96 -12.63 -5.09
C LYS A 38 -31.34 -12.71 -4.51
N CYS A 39 -32.14 -11.65 -4.65
CA CYS A 39 -33.53 -11.65 -4.23
C CYS A 39 -34.36 -12.61 -5.10
N ASP A 40 -35.15 -13.42 -4.46
CA ASP A 40 -36.01 -14.40 -5.11
C ASP A 40 -37.18 -13.77 -5.90
N ASN A 41 -37.61 -12.56 -5.52
CA ASN A 41 -38.71 -11.84 -6.16
C ASN A 41 -38.23 -10.85 -7.25
N CYS A 42 -37.38 -9.90 -6.95
CA CYS A 42 -36.98 -8.84 -7.90
C CYS A 42 -35.62 -9.06 -8.55
N SER A 43 -34.92 -10.15 -8.20
CA SER A 43 -33.58 -10.48 -8.70
C SER A 43 -32.48 -9.48 -8.36
N ALA A 44 -32.74 -8.49 -7.50
CA ALA A 44 -31.69 -7.56 -7.02
C ALA A 44 -30.60 -8.32 -6.29
N THR A 45 -29.36 -7.86 -6.48
CA THR A 45 -28.19 -8.40 -5.78
C THR A 45 -27.97 -7.63 -4.49
N LEU A 46 -27.81 -8.37 -3.39
CA LEU A 46 -27.37 -7.85 -2.10
C LEU A 46 -25.90 -8.22 -1.91
N ILE A 47 -25.08 -7.26 -1.52
CA ILE A 47 -23.71 -7.50 -1.03
C ILE A 47 -23.75 -7.43 0.50
N ASP A 48 -23.45 -8.55 1.13
CA ASP A 48 -23.44 -8.73 2.58
C ASP A 48 -21.98 -8.84 3.06
N TYR A 49 -21.28 -7.74 2.98
CA TYR A 49 -19.92 -7.59 3.45
C TYR A 49 -19.89 -6.51 4.55
N GLU A 50 -19.46 -6.89 5.73
CA GLU A 50 -19.27 -5.97 6.85
C GLU A 50 -17.76 -5.73 7.02
N PRO A 51 -17.26 -4.56 6.55
CA PRO A 51 -15.86 -4.24 6.66
C PRO A 51 -15.46 -3.95 8.10
N LEU A 52 -14.21 -4.25 8.43
CA LEU A 52 -13.57 -3.77 9.66
C LEU A 52 -13.42 -2.25 9.60
N SER A 53 -13.28 -1.57 10.75
CA SER A 53 -13.23 -0.10 10.82
C SER A 53 -12.17 0.53 9.92
N HIS A 54 -10.99 -0.07 9.82
CA HIS A 54 -9.92 0.40 8.92
C HIS A 54 -10.21 0.08 7.44
N GLN A 55 -10.98 -0.97 7.16
CA GLN A 55 -11.44 -1.31 5.81
C GLN A 55 -12.56 -0.35 5.36
N ASP A 56 -13.45 0.10 6.27
CA ASP A 56 -14.40 1.18 5.98
C ASP A 56 -13.67 2.42 5.45
N ALA A 57 -12.62 2.86 6.15
CA ALA A 57 -11.84 4.01 5.72
C ALA A 57 -11.12 3.79 4.38
N PHE A 58 -10.70 2.55 4.08
CA PHE A 58 -10.13 2.17 2.79
C PHE A 58 -11.17 2.27 1.67
N HIS A 59 -12.39 1.81 1.88
CA HIS A 59 -13.48 1.86 0.91
C HIS A 59 -14.02 3.29 0.70
N GLU A 60 -14.03 4.12 1.75
CA GLU A 60 -14.44 5.53 1.67
C GLU A 60 -13.36 6.45 1.09
N SER A 61 -12.18 5.93 0.82
CA SER A 61 -11.06 6.72 0.29
C SER A 61 -11.33 7.19 -1.15
N ASN A 62 -11.07 8.45 -1.41
CA ASN A 62 -11.12 9.05 -2.75
C ASN A 62 -9.73 9.12 -3.43
N ALA A 63 -8.68 8.59 -2.79
CA ALA A 63 -7.36 8.56 -3.39
C ALA A 63 -7.32 7.60 -4.58
N GLN A 64 -6.63 8.02 -5.63
CA GLN A 64 -6.43 7.20 -6.83
C GLN A 64 -5.57 5.98 -6.51
N TYR A 65 -4.57 6.11 -5.65
CA TYR A 65 -3.66 5.04 -5.25
C TYR A 65 -3.84 4.76 -3.76
N ARG A 66 -4.13 3.49 -3.44
CA ARG A 66 -4.39 3.04 -2.07
C ARG A 66 -3.45 1.92 -1.70
N LEU A 67 -2.64 2.15 -0.67
CA LEU A 67 -1.74 1.14 -0.11
C LEU A 67 -2.38 0.51 1.12
N ASN A 68 -2.50 -0.79 1.11
CA ASN A 68 -3.02 -1.59 2.21
C ASN A 68 -1.90 -2.44 2.81
N ILE A 69 -1.20 -1.92 3.81
CA ILE A 69 -0.19 -2.65 4.57
C ILE A 69 -0.89 -3.38 5.71
N GLY A 70 -0.67 -4.68 5.82
CA GLY A 70 -1.33 -5.44 6.88
C GLY A 70 -0.54 -6.65 7.34
N ALA A 71 -0.66 -6.94 8.63
CA ALA A 71 -0.19 -8.18 9.22
C ALA A 71 -0.89 -9.40 8.62
N PHE A 72 -0.41 -10.62 8.91
CA PHE A 72 -1.05 -11.85 8.43
C PHE A 72 -2.47 -11.98 8.99
N GLY A 73 -3.44 -12.23 8.10
CA GLY A 73 -4.84 -12.36 8.52
C GLY A 73 -5.51 -11.05 8.91
N SER A 74 -4.94 -9.89 8.64
CA SER A 74 -5.57 -8.59 8.94
C SER A 74 -6.75 -8.24 8.03
N GLY A 75 -6.99 -9.02 6.95
CA GLY A 75 -8.10 -8.80 6.01
C GLY A 75 -7.76 -7.89 4.83
N LYS A 76 -6.46 -7.58 4.58
CA LYS A 76 -6.03 -6.71 3.48
C LYS A 76 -6.46 -7.21 2.09
N THR A 77 -6.31 -8.51 1.81
CA THR A 77 -6.70 -9.13 0.53
C THR A 77 -8.21 -9.08 0.32
N THR A 78 -8.98 -9.33 1.40
CA THR A 78 -10.45 -9.25 1.39
C THR A 78 -10.92 -7.84 1.02
N ALA A 79 -10.41 -6.80 1.67
CA ALA A 79 -10.75 -5.42 1.37
C ALA A 79 -10.36 -5.02 -0.06
N SER A 80 -9.17 -5.41 -0.51
CA SER A 80 -8.68 -5.11 -1.86
C SER A 80 -9.53 -5.80 -2.94
N CYS A 81 -9.93 -7.05 -2.73
CA CYS A 81 -10.81 -7.79 -3.63
C CYS A 81 -12.23 -7.21 -3.65
N ALA A 82 -12.77 -6.81 -2.49
CA ALA A 82 -14.08 -6.16 -2.41
C ALA A 82 -14.11 -4.88 -3.23
N GLU A 83 -13.12 -4.02 -3.05
CA GLU A 83 -13.00 -2.74 -3.76
C GLU A 83 -12.84 -2.94 -5.27
N LEU A 84 -11.99 -3.90 -5.69
CA LEU A 84 -11.81 -4.22 -7.11
C LEU A 84 -13.08 -4.76 -7.73
N ALA A 85 -13.83 -5.61 -7.02
CA ALA A 85 -15.09 -6.17 -7.49
C ALA A 85 -16.15 -5.07 -7.68
N VAL A 86 -16.30 -4.17 -6.71
CA VAL A 86 -17.20 -3.01 -6.81
C VAL A 86 -16.81 -2.14 -7.99
N HIS A 87 -15.52 -1.78 -8.13
CA HIS A 87 -15.03 -1.01 -9.27
C HIS A 87 -15.37 -1.68 -10.61
N ALA A 88 -15.17 -3.00 -10.72
CA ALA A 88 -15.46 -3.73 -11.95
C ALA A 88 -16.96 -3.75 -12.29
N MET A 89 -17.83 -3.86 -11.28
CA MET A 89 -19.28 -3.80 -11.48
C MET A 89 -19.79 -2.40 -11.83
N ASP A 90 -19.14 -1.36 -11.30
CA ASP A 90 -19.54 0.04 -11.47
C ASP A 90 -18.88 0.75 -12.67
N THR A 91 -17.99 0.05 -13.39
CA THR A 91 -17.27 0.63 -14.55
C THR A 91 -17.52 -0.20 -15.80
N PRO A 92 -18.65 -0.01 -16.50
CA PRO A 92 -18.99 -0.77 -17.70
C PRO A 92 -17.93 -0.65 -18.79
N ASN A 93 -17.67 -1.76 -19.50
CA ASN A 93 -16.64 -1.84 -20.56
C ASN A 93 -15.23 -1.45 -20.11
N GLY A 94 -14.97 -1.40 -18.80
CA GLY A 94 -13.65 -1.14 -18.24
C GLY A 94 -12.74 -2.35 -18.30
N ARG A 95 -11.52 -2.17 -17.83
CA ARG A 95 -10.54 -3.26 -17.69
C ARG A 95 -9.72 -3.08 -16.44
N SER A 96 -9.72 -4.11 -15.59
CA SER A 96 -8.90 -4.19 -14.39
C SER A 96 -7.81 -5.24 -14.53
N LEU A 97 -6.63 -4.96 -13.97
CA LEU A 97 -5.53 -5.91 -13.87
C LEU A 97 -5.36 -6.37 -12.42
N ILE A 98 -5.15 -7.66 -12.22
CA ILE A 98 -4.59 -8.20 -10.97
C ILE A 98 -3.18 -8.72 -11.28
N THR A 99 -2.20 -8.35 -10.47
CA THR A 99 -0.82 -8.81 -10.60
C THR A 99 -0.21 -9.11 -9.22
N ALA A 100 0.78 -9.98 -9.21
CA ALA A 100 1.57 -10.36 -8.04
C ALA A 100 2.95 -10.84 -8.52
N PRO A 101 3.93 -11.07 -7.63
CA PRO A 101 5.22 -11.64 -8.01
C PRO A 101 5.09 -12.89 -8.86
N THR A 102 4.14 -13.77 -8.53
CA THR A 102 3.87 -14.99 -9.29
C THR A 102 2.39 -15.14 -9.64
N LEU A 103 2.12 -15.79 -10.77
CA LEU A 103 0.74 -16.09 -11.19
C LEU A 103 0.06 -17.10 -10.24
N SER A 104 0.83 -18.01 -9.63
CA SER A 104 0.34 -18.99 -8.66
C SER A 104 -0.28 -18.31 -7.47
N LEU A 105 0.39 -17.31 -6.91
CA LEU A 105 -0.11 -16.56 -5.76
C LEU A 105 -1.48 -15.92 -6.05
N VAL A 106 -1.66 -15.34 -7.24
CA VAL A 106 -2.98 -14.79 -7.62
C VAL A 106 -4.03 -15.89 -7.72
N LYS A 107 -3.70 -17.03 -8.33
CA LYS A 107 -4.65 -18.15 -8.49
C LYS A 107 -5.07 -18.75 -7.14
N ASP A 108 -4.12 -18.87 -6.22
CA ASP A 108 -4.32 -19.62 -4.97
C ASP A 108 -4.89 -18.74 -3.85
N ALA A 109 -4.58 -17.44 -3.83
CA ALA A 109 -5.02 -16.52 -2.79
C ALA A 109 -6.06 -15.50 -3.27
N VAL A 110 -5.79 -14.78 -4.38
CA VAL A 110 -6.62 -13.63 -4.78
C VAL A 110 -7.90 -14.06 -5.48
N ILE A 111 -7.83 -15.03 -6.42
CA ILE A 111 -9.02 -15.45 -7.17
C ILE A 111 -10.11 -16.07 -6.28
N PRO A 112 -9.78 -16.98 -5.33
CA PRO A 112 -10.80 -17.49 -4.39
C PRO A 112 -11.45 -16.36 -3.57
N GLU A 113 -10.68 -15.35 -3.15
CA GLU A 113 -11.20 -14.22 -2.39
C GLU A 113 -12.09 -13.32 -3.27
N LEU A 114 -11.63 -12.99 -4.49
CA LEU A 114 -12.40 -12.18 -5.45
C LEU A 114 -13.76 -12.82 -5.79
N ASN A 115 -13.80 -14.15 -5.92
CA ASN A 115 -15.02 -14.89 -6.21
C ASN A 115 -16.08 -14.82 -5.09
N LYS A 116 -15.71 -14.40 -3.88
CA LYS A 116 -16.67 -14.13 -2.81
C LYS A 116 -17.48 -12.85 -3.04
N PHE A 117 -16.98 -11.93 -3.88
CA PHE A 117 -17.57 -10.62 -4.15
C PHE A 117 -18.23 -10.51 -5.51
N ILE A 118 -17.82 -11.29 -6.51
CA ILE A 118 -18.40 -11.26 -7.86
C ILE A 118 -19.42 -12.39 -8.00
N PRO A 119 -20.74 -12.05 -8.04
CA PRO A 119 -21.76 -13.07 -8.20
C PRO A 119 -21.62 -13.83 -9.52
N PRO A 120 -21.83 -15.16 -9.57
CA PRO A 120 -21.71 -15.96 -10.79
C PRO A 120 -22.57 -15.45 -11.95
N TRP A 121 -23.74 -14.86 -11.68
CA TRP A 121 -24.64 -14.32 -12.70
C TRP A 121 -24.15 -12.99 -13.31
N TYR A 122 -23.10 -12.38 -12.75
CA TYR A 122 -22.39 -11.25 -13.37
C TYR A 122 -21.33 -11.75 -14.36
N ILE A 123 -20.86 -12.99 -14.26
CA ILE A 123 -19.77 -13.53 -15.07
C ILE A 123 -20.35 -14.14 -16.36
N VAL A 124 -20.03 -13.55 -17.50
CA VAL A 124 -20.38 -14.05 -18.83
C VAL A 124 -19.38 -15.12 -19.29
N THR A 125 -18.11 -14.89 -19.04
CA THR A 125 -17.02 -15.79 -19.43
C THR A 125 -15.91 -15.75 -18.37
N SER A 126 -15.39 -16.92 -18.02
CA SER A 126 -14.19 -17.02 -17.18
C SER A 126 -13.27 -18.14 -17.65
N ARG A 127 -11.99 -17.99 -17.39
CA ARG A 127 -10.97 -19.03 -17.55
C ARG A 127 -9.90 -18.86 -16.48
N LEU A 128 -9.27 -19.95 -16.08
CA LEU A 128 -8.16 -19.94 -15.12
C LEU A 128 -6.79 -20.17 -15.78
N ASN A 129 -6.79 -20.80 -16.94
CA ASN A 129 -5.53 -21.16 -17.66
C ASN A 129 -5.54 -20.61 -19.10
N PRO A 130 -4.38 -20.22 -19.65
CA PRO A 130 -3.08 -20.12 -18.99
C PRO A 130 -3.00 -19.00 -17.94
N SER A 131 -3.72 -17.90 -18.15
CA SER A 131 -3.86 -16.78 -17.18
C SER A 131 -5.33 -16.58 -16.83
N PRO A 132 -5.69 -16.33 -15.56
CA PRO A 132 -7.05 -16.05 -15.19
C PRO A 132 -7.61 -14.84 -15.95
N TYR A 133 -8.89 -14.94 -16.30
CA TYR A 133 -9.63 -13.91 -17.02
C TYR A 133 -11.10 -14.02 -16.68
N PHE A 134 -11.76 -12.88 -16.46
CA PHE A 134 -13.19 -12.80 -16.24
C PHE A 134 -13.76 -11.67 -17.12
N LYS A 135 -14.89 -11.94 -17.74
CA LYS A 135 -15.70 -10.93 -18.42
C LYS A 135 -17.07 -10.85 -17.73
N LEU A 136 -17.40 -9.65 -17.30
CA LEU A 136 -18.67 -9.39 -16.62
C LEU A 136 -19.77 -9.01 -17.64
N ASN A 137 -21.03 -9.10 -17.22
CA ASN A 137 -22.20 -8.80 -18.06
C ASN A 137 -22.32 -7.32 -18.45
N ASN A 138 -21.67 -6.40 -17.69
CA ASN A 138 -21.53 -4.99 -18.05
C ASN A 138 -20.39 -4.72 -19.05
N GLY A 139 -19.73 -5.78 -19.55
CA GLY A 139 -18.60 -5.70 -20.47
C GLY A 139 -17.24 -5.48 -19.83
N HIS A 140 -17.16 -5.30 -18.50
CA HIS A 140 -15.89 -5.15 -17.79
C HIS A 140 -15.04 -6.42 -17.87
N GLU A 141 -13.73 -6.27 -18.05
CA GLU A 141 -12.77 -7.38 -18.10
C GLU A 141 -11.83 -7.32 -16.90
N ILE A 142 -11.64 -8.43 -16.21
CA ILE A 142 -10.61 -8.60 -15.19
C ILE A 142 -9.55 -9.55 -15.76
N ILE A 143 -8.34 -9.05 -15.96
CA ILE A 143 -7.20 -9.80 -16.50
C ILE A 143 -6.16 -10.02 -15.41
N VAL A 144 -5.43 -11.12 -15.51
CA VAL A 144 -4.39 -11.48 -14.52
C VAL A 144 -3.10 -11.78 -15.25
N TYR A 145 -2.04 -11.09 -14.86
CA TYR A 145 -0.67 -11.35 -15.33
C TYR A 145 0.30 -11.38 -14.16
N SER A 146 1.40 -12.13 -14.30
CA SER A 146 2.51 -12.03 -13.36
C SER A 146 3.25 -10.71 -13.53
N ALA A 147 3.76 -10.14 -12.43
CA ALA A 147 4.63 -8.98 -12.50
C ALA A 147 5.93 -9.23 -13.28
N ALA A 148 6.35 -10.49 -13.39
CA ALA A 148 7.47 -10.89 -14.23
C ALA A 148 7.21 -10.71 -15.75
N ASP A 149 5.95 -10.68 -16.17
CA ASP A 149 5.54 -10.52 -17.58
C ASP A 149 5.52 -9.03 -18.03
N GLN A 150 6.58 -8.30 -17.81
CA GLN A 150 6.66 -6.85 -18.04
C GLN A 150 6.17 -6.40 -19.42
N GLN A 151 6.46 -7.20 -20.48
CA GLN A 151 6.03 -6.85 -21.84
C GLN A 151 4.50 -6.81 -21.99
N LYS A 152 3.78 -7.73 -21.34
CA LYS A 152 2.32 -7.74 -21.35
C LYS A 152 1.77 -6.52 -20.60
N LEU A 153 2.38 -6.16 -19.47
CA LEU A 153 1.96 -5.02 -18.66
C LEU A 153 2.09 -3.69 -19.42
N ARG A 154 3.12 -3.55 -20.28
CA ARG A 154 3.38 -2.31 -21.06
C ARG A 154 2.29 -1.96 -22.06
N SER A 155 1.57 -2.92 -22.58
CA SER A 155 0.57 -2.72 -23.64
C SER A 155 -0.85 -2.46 -23.13
N LEU A 156 -1.06 -2.42 -21.81
CA LEU A 156 -2.40 -2.33 -21.21
C LEU A 156 -2.96 -0.91 -21.23
N ASN A 157 -4.29 -0.84 -21.31
CA ASN A 157 -5.11 0.31 -20.97
C ASN A 157 -6.10 -0.14 -19.91
N LEU A 158 -6.06 0.47 -18.74
CA LEU A 158 -6.75 0.01 -17.54
C LEU A 158 -7.64 1.11 -16.95
N THR A 159 -8.71 0.70 -16.28
CA THR A 159 -9.46 1.53 -15.33
C THR A 159 -9.00 1.30 -13.90
N ALA A 160 -8.51 0.09 -13.59
CA ALA A 160 -7.92 -0.21 -12.28
C ALA A 160 -6.79 -1.23 -12.38
N PHE A 161 -5.91 -1.24 -11.38
CA PHE A 161 -4.99 -2.34 -11.12
C PHE A 161 -4.94 -2.68 -9.63
N TYR A 162 -4.63 -3.94 -9.35
CA TYR A 162 -4.36 -4.46 -8.02
C TYR A 162 -3.05 -5.23 -8.00
N ILE A 163 -2.13 -4.84 -7.14
CA ILE A 163 -0.85 -5.51 -6.89
C ILE A 163 -0.93 -6.21 -5.53
N GLU A 164 -0.93 -7.53 -5.52
CA GLU A 164 -0.84 -8.35 -4.30
C GLU A 164 0.61 -8.70 -4.00
N GLU A 165 0.98 -8.75 -2.70
CA GLU A 165 2.35 -8.98 -2.21
C GLU A 165 3.37 -8.07 -2.91
N ALA A 166 3.09 -6.76 -2.86
CA ALA A 166 3.82 -5.76 -3.63
C ALA A 166 5.29 -5.60 -3.20
N SER A 167 5.68 -6.05 -2.00
CA SER A 167 7.09 -6.14 -1.59
C SER A 167 7.93 -7.01 -2.51
N GLY A 168 7.33 -8.02 -3.14
CA GLY A 168 7.97 -8.88 -4.16
C GLY A 168 7.90 -8.32 -5.59
N VAL A 169 7.39 -7.08 -5.78
CA VAL A 169 7.26 -6.43 -7.09
C VAL A 169 8.12 -5.17 -7.12
N SER A 170 8.86 -4.93 -8.21
CA SER A 170 9.69 -3.74 -8.31
C SER A 170 8.87 -2.45 -8.44
N TYR A 171 9.43 -1.32 -7.98
CA TYR A 171 8.83 0.01 -8.14
C TYR A 171 8.53 0.34 -9.61
N ASP A 172 9.40 -0.08 -10.55
CA ASP A 172 9.20 0.17 -11.98
C ASP A 172 7.90 -0.41 -12.52
N ILE A 173 7.44 -1.54 -11.97
CA ILE A 173 6.15 -2.13 -12.34
C ILE A 173 5.01 -1.24 -11.85
N PHE A 174 5.06 -0.76 -10.60
CA PHE A 174 4.06 0.15 -10.06
C PHE A 174 4.01 1.46 -10.86
N ASP A 175 5.17 2.09 -11.10
CA ASP A 175 5.29 3.32 -11.89
C ASP A 175 4.74 3.13 -13.31
N GLN A 176 5.09 2.01 -13.94
CA GLN A 176 4.54 1.64 -15.23
C GLN A 176 3.01 1.52 -15.20
N LEU A 177 2.43 0.84 -14.20
CA LEU A 177 0.99 0.62 -14.09
C LEU A 177 0.23 1.93 -13.85
N MET A 178 0.79 2.89 -13.11
CA MET A 178 0.21 4.22 -12.98
C MET A 178 -0.03 4.87 -14.36
N THR A 179 0.92 4.72 -15.30
CA THR A 179 0.77 5.26 -16.67
C THR A 179 -0.23 4.48 -17.54
N ARG A 180 -0.70 3.29 -17.10
CA ARG A 180 -1.70 2.49 -17.82
C ARG A 180 -3.13 2.83 -17.43
N LEU A 181 -3.37 3.60 -16.38
CA LEU A 181 -4.68 4.09 -15.98
C LEU A 181 -5.17 5.19 -16.93
N ARG A 182 -5.64 4.77 -18.10
CA ARG A 182 -6.07 5.66 -19.19
C ARG A 182 -7.17 5.05 -20.09
N HIS A 183 -7.84 3.98 -19.64
CA HIS A 183 -8.92 3.38 -20.41
C HIS A 183 -10.10 4.33 -20.49
N PRO A 184 -10.74 4.55 -21.68
CA PRO A 184 -11.82 5.53 -21.85
C PRO A 184 -13.00 5.36 -20.91
N SER A 185 -13.32 4.13 -20.50
CA SER A 185 -14.40 3.84 -19.53
C SER A 185 -14.13 4.34 -18.11
N GLY A 186 -12.89 4.76 -17.80
CA GLY A 186 -12.57 5.42 -16.54
C GLY A 186 -12.88 6.92 -16.53
N ILE A 187 -13.28 7.50 -17.65
CA ILE A 187 -13.58 8.93 -17.77
C ILE A 187 -15.07 9.15 -17.51
N VAL A 188 -15.39 9.93 -16.49
CA VAL A 188 -16.77 10.35 -16.18
C VAL A 188 -17.10 11.61 -16.95
N ARG A 189 -18.22 11.60 -17.69
CA ARG A 189 -18.67 12.75 -18.49
C ARG A 189 -20.03 13.21 -17.99
N ASP A 190 -20.26 14.54 -18.05
CA ASP A 190 -21.57 15.14 -17.80
C ASP A 190 -22.52 14.94 -19.01
N ASP A 191 -23.76 15.40 -18.85
CA ASP A 191 -24.80 15.33 -19.88
C ASP A 191 -24.44 16.08 -21.17
N LYS A 192 -23.43 16.95 -21.13
CA LYS A 192 -22.89 17.71 -22.28
C LYS A 192 -21.65 17.05 -22.88
N GLY A 193 -21.26 15.85 -22.38
CA GLY A 193 -20.09 15.10 -22.85
C GLY A 193 -18.74 15.64 -22.35
N ARG A 194 -18.72 16.59 -21.41
CA ARG A 194 -17.49 17.14 -20.83
C ARG A 194 -16.95 16.21 -19.76
N GLU A 195 -15.64 16.03 -19.71
CA GLU A 195 -14.96 15.27 -18.67
C GLU A 195 -15.07 16.01 -17.33
N VAL A 196 -15.65 15.36 -16.31
CA VAL A 196 -15.92 15.96 -15.01
C VAL A 196 -15.23 15.22 -13.87
N ASP A 197 -14.89 13.94 -14.05
CA ASP A 197 -14.21 13.13 -13.06
C ASP A 197 -13.56 11.90 -13.70
N TYR A 198 -12.77 11.16 -12.90
CA TYR A 198 -12.07 9.95 -13.33
C TYR A 198 -12.25 8.84 -12.30
N LYS A 199 -12.66 7.65 -12.77
CA LYS A 199 -12.77 6.41 -11.96
C LYS A 199 -11.53 5.52 -12.09
N TYR A 200 -10.34 6.10 -12.06
CA TYR A 200 -9.09 5.33 -12.09
C TYR A 200 -8.66 4.95 -10.69
N MET A 201 -8.21 3.69 -10.52
CA MET A 201 -7.84 3.17 -9.21
C MET A 201 -6.60 2.28 -9.29
N GLY A 202 -5.67 2.46 -8.37
CA GLY A 202 -4.54 1.57 -8.11
C GLY A 202 -4.56 1.08 -6.67
N ILE A 203 -4.66 -0.23 -6.47
CA ILE A 203 -4.58 -0.86 -5.15
C ILE A 203 -3.25 -1.57 -5.04
N VAL A 204 -2.58 -1.40 -3.92
CA VAL A 204 -1.33 -2.06 -3.56
C VAL A 204 -1.51 -2.73 -2.20
N SER A 205 -1.26 -4.02 -2.11
CA SER A 205 -1.40 -4.79 -0.87
C SER A 205 -0.07 -5.49 -0.55
N THR A 206 0.35 -5.40 0.69
CA THR A 206 1.61 -6.00 1.14
C THR A 206 1.61 -6.27 2.64
N ASN A 207 2.54 -7.11 3.10
CA ASN A 207 2.95 -7.18 4.49
C ASN A 207 3.86 -5.97 4.84
N PRO A 208 4.15 -5.70 6.12
CA PRO A 208 5.00 -4.59 6.52
C PRO A 208 6.49 -4.87 6.21
N GLU A 209 6.82 -4.88 4.92
CA GLU A 209 8.18 -5.09 4.41
C GLU A 209 8.83 -3.77 4.02
N ASP A 210 10.16 -3.71 4.09
CA ASP A 210 10.94 -2.55 3.68
C ASP A 210 10.98 -2.35 2.16
N GLY A 211 11.52 -1.21 1.73
CA GLY A 211 11.76 -0.90 0.33
C GLY A 211 10.83 0.17 -0.23
N TRP A 212 10.60 0.16 -1.56
CA TRP A 212 9.90 1.22 -2.27
C TRP A 212 8.47 1.48 -1.75
N ILE A 213 7.83 0.49 -1.13
CA ILE A 213 6.50 0.62 -0.54
C ILE A 213 6.50 1.72 0.52
N LEU A 214 7.52 1.77 1.36
CA LEU A 214 7.67 2.82 2.37
C LEU A 214 8.10 4.13 1.70
N ASP A 215 9.22 4.12 0.98
CA ASP A 215 9.88 5.32 0.46
C ASP A 215 9.10 6.07 -0.61
N LYS A 216 8.43 5.33 -1.50
CA LYS A 216 7.78 5.86 -2.70
C LYS A 216 6.26 5.89 -2.61
N PHE A 217 5.67 5.29 -1.57
CA PHE A 217 4.23 5.27 -1.40
C PHE A 217 3.83 5.79 -0.01
N MET A 218 4.16 5.06 1.08
CA MET A 218 3.68 5.41 2.42
C MET A 218 4.11 6.82 2.83
N LEU A 219 5.39 7.13 2.72
CA LEU A 219 5.95 8.41 3.18
C LEU A 219 5.50 9.64 2.38
N ILE A 220 4.97 9.45 1.17
CA ILE A 220 4.39 10.54 0.36
C ILE A 220 2.86 10.61 0.47
N SER A 221 2.22 9.68 1.16
CA SER A 221 0.76 9.62 1.28
C SER A 221 0.23 10.85 2.02
N ASP A 222 -0.86 11.41 1.51
CA ASP A 222 -1.55 12.53 2.14
C ASP A 222 -2.26 12.11 3.43
N LYS A 223 -2.75 10.87 3.44
CA LYS A 223 -3.50 10.31 4.58
C LYS A 223 -2.95 8.94 4.97
N LEU A 224 -2.67 8.76 6.26
CA LEU A 224 -2.44 7.48 6.91
C LEU A 224 -3.62 7.14 7.82
N VAL A 225 -4.14 5.93 7.70
CA VAL A 225 -5.20 5.40 8.56
C VAL A 225 -4.74 4.05 9.10
N SER A 226 -4.91 3.84 10.39
CA SER A 226 -4.54 2.58 11.02
C SER A 226 -5.74 1.90 11.67
N SER A 227 -5.64 0.58 11.84
CA SER A 227 -6.56 -0.15 12.69
C SER A 227 -6.38 0.23 14.17
N PRO A 228 -7.37 0.02 15.03
CA PRO A 228 -7.41 0.58 16.39
C PRO A 228 -6.22 0.28 17.29
N SER A 229 -5.58 -0.89 17.12
CA SER A 229 -4.43 -1.28 17.94
C SER A 229 -3.11 -0.63 17.52
N ILE A 230 -3.09 0.13 16.42
CA ILE A 230 -1.88 0.76 15.88
C ILE A 230 -1.96 2.28 16.06
N ASP A 231 -0.96 2.84 16.74
CA ASP A 231 -0.80 4.31 16.78
C ASP A 231 -0.08 4.81 15.51
N VAL A 232 -0.85 5.34 14.57
CA VAL A 232 -0.32 5.87 13.32
C VAL A 232 0.57 7.11 13.53
N ASN A 233 0.46 7.80 14.67
CA ASN A 233 1.24 9.00 14.93
C ASN A 233 2.75 8.73 15.03
N VAL A 234 3.15 7.50 15.37
CA VAL A 234 4.57 7.11 15.37
C VAL A 234 5.23 7.27 13.99
N TYR A 235 4.45 7.24 12.91
CA TYR A 235 4.95 7.40 11.54
C TYR A 235 4.99 8.85 11.05
N ASN A 236 4.40 9.80 11.76
CA ASN A 236 4.31 11.20 11.31
C ASN A 236 5.69 11.86 11.15
N HIS A 237 6.70 11.46 11.93
CA HIS A 237 8.08 11.97 11.83
C HIS A 237 8.76 11.61 10.52
N PHE A 238 8.34 10.52 9.89
CA PHE A 238 8.93 10.02 8.64
C PHE A 238 8.21 10.53 7.40
N MET A 239 7.02 11.15 7.57
CA MET A 239 6.23 11.65 6.45
C MET A 239 6.95 12.82 5.75
N LYS A 240 6.98 12.76 4.42
CA LYS A 240 7.54 13.84 3.60
C LYS A 240 6.70 15.11 3.71
N GLN A 241 7.34 16.28 3.51
CA GLN A 241 6.64 17.57 3.50
C GLN A 241 5.70 17.69 2.29
N ASP A 242 6.15 17.23 1.12
CA ASP A 242 5.37 17.24 -0.13
C ASP A 242 4.51 15.98 -0.23
N ARG A 243 3.39 15.97 0.51
CA ARG A 243 2.41 14.88 0.46
C ARG A 243 1.59 14.94 -0.83
N ASN A 244 1.24 13.77 -1.33
CA ASN A 244 0.47 13.64 -2.56
C ASN A 244 -0.95 13.17 -2.26
N LYS A 245 -1.94 14.03 -2.51
CA LYS A 245 -3.37 13.76 -2.29
C LYS A 245 -3.93 12.54 -3.03
N HIS A 246 -3.22 12.08 -4.05
CA HIS A 246 -3.61 10.88 -4.81
C HIS A 246 -3.20 9.58 -4.12
N PHE A 247 -2.45 9.64 -3.01
CA PHE A 247 -1.91 8.49 -2.28
C PHE A 247 -2.45 8.46 -0.86
N HIS A 248 -3.12 7.36 -0.49
CA HIS A 248 -3.52 7.08 0.88
C HIS A 248 -2.96 5.73 1.33
N THR A 249 -2.55 5.61 2.58
CA THR A 249 -2.04 4.38 3.19
C THR A 249 -2.92 3.94 4.34
N PHE A 250 -3.20 2.64 4.38
CA PHE A 250 -4.00 1.96 5.39
C PHE A 250 -3.15 0.87 6.03
N ILE A 251 -3.08 0.86 7.37
CA ILE A 251 -2.22 -0.04 8.14
C ILE A 251 -3.09 -0.87 9.08
N SER A 252 -2.95 -2.20 9.06
CA SER A 252 -3.84 -3.09 9.80
C SER A 252 -3.12 -4.22 10.54
N SER A 253 -3.47 -4.36 11.83
CA SER A 253 -3.03 -5.45 12.70
C SER A 253 -3.94 -6.67 12.57
N THR A 254 -3.37 -7.87 12.80
CA THR A 254 -4.17 -9.09 12.95
C THR A 254 -5.11 -9.02 14.16
N ARG A 255 -4.70 -8.30 15.23
CA ARG A 255 -5.46 -8.21 16.49
C ARG A 255 -6.82 -7.54 16.34
N ASP A 256 -6.94 -6.67 15.33
CA ASP A 256 -8.18 -5.92 15.07
C ASP A 256 -9.15 -6.66 14.14
N ASN A 257 -8.77 -7.87 13.67
CA ASN A 257 -9.66 -8.68 12.85
C ASN A 257 -10.49 -9.63 13.71
N GLN A 258 -11.74 -9.26 13.96
CA GLN A 258 -12.69 -10.04 14.75
C GLN A 258 -13.12 -11.37 14.08
N TYR A 259 -12.86 -11.55 12.77
CA TYR A 259 -13.19 -12.77 12.03
C TYR A 259 -12.10 -13.84 12.11
N VAL A 260 -10.94 -13.50 12.67
CA VAL A 260 -9.86 -14.47 12.90
C VAL A 260 -10.02 -15.10 14.28
N PRO A 261 -10.01 -16.46 14.40
CA PRO A 261 -10.08 -17.11 15.69
C PRO A 261 -8.94 -16.67 16.61
N LYS A 262 -9.21 -16.49 17.92
CA LYS A 262 -8.19 -16.08 18.90
C LYS A 262 -6.98 -17.01 18.91
N GLU A 263 -7.22 -18.31 18.81
CA GLU A 263 -6.19 -19.34 18.74
C GLU A 263 -5.29 -19.23 17.51
N PHE A 264 -5.72 -18.51 16.46
CA PHE A 264 -4.90 -18.27 15.27
C PHE A 264 -3.66 -17.45 15.62
N ILE A 265 -3.84 -16.36 16.37
CA ILE A 265 -2.73 -15.50 16.79
C ILE A 265 -1.77 -16.27 17.70
N GLU A 266 -2.29 -17.02 18.66
CA GLU A 266 -1.49 -17.84 19.58
C GLU A 266 -0.65 -18.87 18.81
N ARG A 267 -1.25 -19.61 17.89
CA ARG A 267 -0.55 -20.62 17.06
C ARG A 267 0.48 -19.99 16.15
N MET A 268 0.15 -18.86 15.52
CA MET A 268 1.05 -18.15 14.62
C MET A 268 2.26 -17.58 15.35
N SER A 269 2.08 -17.14 16.61
CA SER A 269 3.12 -16.55 17.45
C SER A 269 3.98 -17.58 18.18
N ALA A 270 3.54 -18.83 18.24
CA ALA A 270 4.25 -19.88 18.99
C ALA A 270 5.68 -20.07 18.46
N GLY A 271 6.68 -19.89 19.35
CA GLY A 271 8.10 -20.03 19.02
C GLY A 271 8.69 -18.93 18.15
N LYS A 272 7.95 -17.84 17.92
CA LYS A 272 8.44 -16.67 17.17
C LYS A 272 9.07 -15.65 18.11
N SER A 273 10.03 -14.86 17.59
CA SER A 273 10.61 -13.74 18.33
C SER A 273 9.59 -12.61 18.52
N GLU A 274 9.78 -11.80 19.55
CA GLU A 274 8.96 -10.60 19.78
C GLU A 274 8.96 -9.66 18.57
N ARG A 275 10.13 -9.47 17.93
CA ARG A 275 10.29 -8.70 16.69
C ARG A 275 9.40 -9.26 15.57
N TRP A 276 9.36 -10.58 15.39
CA TRP A 276 8.51 -11.21 14.39
C TRP A 276 7.02 -10.95 14.68
N ILE A 277 6.61 -11.05 15.95
CA ILE A 277 5.24 -10.78 16.38
C ILE A 277 4.86 -9.33 16.12
N ARG A 278 5.71 -8.38 16.53
CA ARG A 278 5.50 -6.95 16.25
C ARG A 278 5.31 -6.68 14.76
N LYS A 279 6.12 -7.28 13.87
CA LYS A 279 6.05 -7.09 12.43
C LYS A 279 4.81 -7.76 11.83
N TYR A 280 4.61 -9.04 12.04
CA TYR A 280 3.66 -9.84 11.29
C TYR A 280 2.30 -10.08 11.99
N VAL A 281 2.16 -9.70 13.26
CA VAL A 281 0.90 -9.74 14.00
C VAL A 281 0.40 -8.32 14.29
N ASP A 282 1.28 -7.46 14.81
CA ASP A 282 0.92 -6.10 15.22
C ASP A 282 1.06 -5.08 14.09
N CYS A 283 1.65 -5.47 12.96
CA CYS A 283 1.91 -4.61 11.80
C CYS A 283 2.75 -3.37 12.15
N VAL A 284 3.72 -3.53 13.04
CA VAL A 284 4.68 -2.47 13.33
C VAL A 284 5.67 -2.38 12.18
N ILE A 285 5.65 -1.25 11.49
CA ILE A 285 6.60 -0.93 10.42
C ILE A 285 7.82 -0.32 11.09
N ASP A 286 8.87 -1.10 11.22
CA ASP A 286 10.13 -0.62 11.76
C ASP A 286 10.98 -0.08 10.61
N ILE A 287 10.99 1.24 10.46
CA ILE A 287 11.77 1.93 9.42
C ILE A 287 13.27 1.81 9.71
N SER A 288 13.65 1.33 10.90
CA SER A 288 15.02 1.15 11.33
C SER A 288 15.56 -0.29 11.16
N GLU A 289 14.80 -1.19 10.56
CA GLU A 289 15.09 -2.66 10.60
C GLU A 289 16.47 -3.04 10.03
N ASP A 290 16.98 -2.29 9.05
CA ASP A 290 18.33 -2.42 8.49
C ASP A 290 19.26 -1.27 8.89
N ALA A 291 18.84 -0.43 9.85
CA ALA A 291 19.66 0.67 10.31
C ALA A 291 20.88 0.14 11.06
N VAL A 292 22.05 0.59 10.67
CA VAL A 292 23.32 0.36 11.39
C VAL A 292 23.21 0.86 12.86
N TYR A 293 22.28 1.80 13.08
CA TYR A 293 21.98 2.41 14.38
C TYR A 293 20.48 2.32 14.67
N PRO A 294 20.00 1.23 15.27
CA PRO A 294 18.56 1.04 15.57
C PRO A 294 18.01 2.10 16.54
N GLU A 295 18.87 2.69 17.39
CA GLU A 295 18.52 3.76 18.32
C GLU A 295 18.46 5.15 17.67
N PHE A 296 18.63 5.23 16.35
CA PHE A 296 18.69 6.53 15.64
C PHE A 296 17.48 7.43 15.92
N SER A 297 16.28 6.84 16.02
CA SER A 297 15.05 7.58 16.32
C SER A 297 15.08 8.25 17.70
N GLU A 298 15.77 7.65 18.68
CA GLU A 298 15.94 8.20 20.04
C GLU A 298 16.96 9.35 20.08
N CYS A 299 17.81 9.43 19.05
CA CYS A 299 18.83 10.47 18.92
C CYS A 299 18.32 11.71 18.17
N LEU A 300 17.10 11.70 17.65
CA LEU A 300 16.55 12.86 16.95
C LEU A 300 16.22 13.97 17.95
N VAL A 301 16.66 15.17 17.62
CA VAL A 301 16.39 16.36 18.42
C VAL A 301 15.75 17.44 17.55
N GLU A 302 14.97 18.32 18.19
CA GLU A 302 14.39 19.47 17.49
C GLU A 302 15.52 20.32 16.84
N PRO A 303 15.33 20.78 15.59
CA PRO A 303 16.32 21.57 14.90
C PRO A 303 16.66 22.87 15.65
N PHE A 304 17.93 23.15 15.81
CA PHE A 304 18.42 24.39 16.40
C PHE A 304 19.61 24.96 15.64
N PRO A 305 19.86 26.29 15.70
CA PRO A 305 21.02 26.91 15.06
C PRO A 305 22.33 26.44 15.70
N ILE A 306 23.20 25.78 14.90
CA ILE A 306 24.52 25.34 15.40
C ILE A 306 25.43 26.55 15.71
N PRO A 307 25.88 26.73 16.95
CA PRO A 307 26.76 27.84 17.33
C PRO A 307 28.04 27.85 16.50
N LYS A 308 28.49 29.05 16.12
CA LYS A 308 29.69 29.21 15.25
C LYS A 308 30.98 28.66 15.88
N HIS A 309 31.08 28.71 17.21
CA HIS A 309 32.26 28.25 17.95
C HIS A 309 32.34 26.71 18.12
N TRP A 310 31.29 25.99 17.80
CA TRP A 310 31.32 24.53 17.83
C TRP A 310 32.20 24.02 16.69
N LYS A 311 33.08 23.07 16.99
CA LYS A 311 33.94 22.44 15.98
C LYS A 311 33.12 21.55 15.07
N ARG A 312 33.45 21.55 13.79
CA ARG A 312 32.81 20.78 12.75
C ARG A 312 33.60 19.52 12.43
N VAL A 313 32.93 18.47 12.12
CA VAL A 313 33.47 17.24 11.52
C VAL A 313 32.68 16.90 10.29
N ALA A 314 33.27 16.18 9.34
CA ALA A 314 32.57 15.72 8.15
C ALA A 314 33.09 14.36 7.67
N GLY A 315 32.24 13.56 7.13
CA GLY A 315 32.53 12.29 6.46
C GLY A 315 32.09 12.32 5.01
N PHE A 316 32.84 11.65 4.15
CA PHE A 316 32.60 11.55 2.72
C PHE A 316 32.77 10.08 2.26
N ASP A 317 31.77 9.55 1.63
CA ASP A 317 31.80 8.24 0.99
C ASP A 317 31.46 8.39 -0.50
N PRO A 318 32.41 8.08 -1.40
CA PRO A 318 32.18 8.19 -2.83
C PRO A 318 31.48 6.96 -3.37
N GLY A 319 30.53 7.15 -4.26
CA GLY A 319 29.89 6.11 -5.02
C GLY A 319 29.30 6.70 -6.30
N TYR A 320 29.02 5.87 -7.29
CA TYR A 320 28.25 6.28 -8.47
C TYR A 320 26.89 5.61 -8.48
N ALA A 321 26.85 4.30 -8.62
CA ALA A 321 25.61 3.52 -8.59
C ALA A 321 25.00 3.45 -7.18
N ASP A 322 25.85 3.27 -6.15
CA ASP A 322 25.42 3.22 -4.74
C ASP A 322 25.17 4.61 -4.14
N GLY A 323 25.68 5.64 -4.81
CA GLY A 323 25.51 7.04 -4.42
C GLY A 323 26.71 7.62 -3.69
N VAL A 324 26.82 8.97 -3.74
CA VAL A 324 27.76 9.75 -2.94
C VAL A 324 27.07 10.15 -1.65
N ALA A 325 27.67 9.80 -0.51
CA ALA A 325 27.24 10.26 0.80
C ALA A 325 28.20 11.32 1.35
N PHE A 326 27.66 12.39 1.91
CA PHE A 326 28.41 13.40 2.64
C PHE A 326 27.61 13.87 3.86
N ILE A 327 28.20 13.75 5.04
CA ILE A 327 27.56 14.16 6.29
C ILE A 327 28.39 15.22 6.99
N MET A 328 27.73 16.14 7.68
CA MET A 328 28.40 17.10 8.54
C MET A 328 27.82 17.09 9.94
N GLY A 329 28.71 17.09 10.91
CA GLY A 329 28.37 17.17 12.32
C GLY A 329 29.04 18.32 13.02
N ALA A 330 28.54 18.68 14.20
CA ALA A 330 29.10 19.64 15.10
C ALA A 330 29.25 19.05 16.50
N ILE A 331 30.39 19.28 17.14
CA ILE A 331 30.65 18.76 18.47
C ILE A 331 30.33 19.84 19.51
N ARG A 332 29.45 19.52 20.44
CA ARG A 332 29.13 20.39 21.57
C ARG A 332 30.29 20.39 22.57
N PRO A 333 30.90 21.55 22.90
CA PRO A 333 32.08 21.58 23.74
C PRO A 333 31.86 21.14 25.19
N SER A 334 30.62 21.23 25.69
CA SER A 334 30.31 20.96 27.10
C SER A 334 30.36 19.48 27.47
N ASP A 335 30.05 18.59 26.57
CA ASP A 335 29.90 17.15 26.82
C ASP A 335 30.40 16.24 25.67
N GLY A 336 30.90 16.83 24.60
CA GLY A 336 31.40 16.10 23.45
C GLY A 336 30.33 15.47 22.56
N SER A 337 29.03 15.77 22.78
CA SER A 337 27.94 15.26 21.93
C SER A 337 28.12 15.70 20.50
N LEU A 338 27.97 14.76 19.56
CA LEU A 338 28.00 15.01 18.12
C LEU A 338 26.57 15.22 17.59
N TYR A 339 26.33 16.37 16.98
CA TYR A 339 25.07 16.71 16.31
C TYR A 339 25.25 16.66 14.80
N ILE A 340 24.63 15.70 14.13
CA ILE A 340 24.57 15.65 12.67
C ILE A 340 23.51 16.65 12.21
N TYR A 341 23.89 17.62 11.36
CA TYR A 341 23.00 18.69 10.92
C TYR A 341 22.91 18.86 9.41
N LEU A 342 23.69 18.06 8.67
CA LEU A 342 23.63 17.99 7.22
C LEU A 342 23.85 16.55 6.78
N ASP A 343 22.94 16.07 5.97
CA ASP A 343 22.97 14.81 5.26
C ASP A 343 22.81 15.09 3.76
N TYR A 344 23.72 14.54 2.96
CA TYR A 344 23.69 14.64 1.50
C TYR A 344 23.92 13.25 0.92
N PHE A 345 22.94 12.76 0.17
CA PHE A 345 23.03 11.47 -0.50
C PHE A 345 22.42 11.58 -1.90
N ILE A 346 23.23 11.41 -2.97
CA ILE A 346 22.77 11.48 -4.35
C ILE A 346 23.47 10.40 -5.17
N LYS A 347 22.71 9.73 -6.04
CA LYS A 347 23.17 8.69 -6.97
C LYS A 347 23.33 9.23 -8.39
N GLU A 348 24.17 8.56 -9.17
CA GLU A 348 24.25 8.69 -10.64
C GLU A 348 24.52 10.11 -11.15
N MET A 349 25.22 10.92 -10.37
CA MET A 349 25.65 12.26 -10.79
C MET A 349 27.16 12.35 -11.00
N PRO A 350 27.63 13.23 -11.92
CA PRO A 350 29.04 13.41 -12.16
C PRO A 350 29.78 13.94 -10.91
N VAL A 351 31.04 13.55 -10.74
CA VAL A 351 31.91 14.01 -9.63
C VAL A 351 31.95 15.53 -9.51
N SER A 352 31.94 16.24 -10.64
CA SER A 352 31.94 17.72 -10.66
C SER A 352 30.69 18.35 -10.06
N PHE A 353 29.54 17.62 -10.11
CA PHE A 353 28.31 18.04 -9.46
C PHE A 353 28.45 17.91 -7.94
N HIS A 354 28.87 16.76 -7.44
CA HIS A 354 29.08 16.53 -6.01
C HIS A 354 30.12 17.51 -5.43
N ALA A 355 31.22 17.73 -6.12
CA ALA A 355 32.26 18.67 -5.68
C ALA A 355 31.72 20.09 -5.47
N ARG A 356 30.87 20.57 -6.39
CA ARG A 356 30.21 21.90 -6.25
C ARG A 356 29.27 21.95 -5.05
N GLN A 357 28.47 20.93 -4.85
CA GLN A 357 27.57 20.87 -3.70
C GLN A 357 28.33 20.87 -2.38
N ILE A 358 29.33 20.00 -2.25
CA ILE A 358 30.15 19.88 -1.04
C ILE A 358 30.90 21.18 -0.77
N GLN A 359 31.48 21.84 -1.79
CA GLN A 359 32.11 23.14 -1.63
C GLN A 359 31.16 24.20 -1.05
N THR A 360 29.89 24.16 -1.46
CA THR A 360 28.86 25.06 -0.91
C THR A 360 28.60 24.78 0.57
N PHE A 361 28.53 23.51 0.95
CA PHE A 361 28.29 23.12 2.34
C PHE A 361 29.44 23.46 3.29
N VAL A 362 30.67 23.32 2.84
CA VAL A 362 31.88 23.54 3.68
C VAL A 362 32.35 25.00 3.71
N LYS A 363 31.89 25.83 2.79
CA LYS A 363 32.34 27.21 2.66
C LYS A 363 32.18 28.01 3.96
N GLY A 364 33.31 28.62 4.44
CA GLY A 364 33.32 29.47 5.63
C GLY A 364 33.17 28.71 6.96
N LYS A 365 33.37 27.40 6.97
CA LYS A 365 33.32 26.58 8.20
C LYS A 365 34.68 26.06 8.57
N GLU A 366 34.99 26.09 9.87
CA GLU A 366 36.21 25.49 10.44
C GLU A 366 35.94 24.04 10.84
N PHE A 367 36.79 23.12 10.45
CA PHE A 367 36.73 21.71 10.79
C PHE A 367 37.78 21.35 11.83
N LEU A 368 37.39 20.49 12.79
CA LEU A 368 38.28 19.96 13.82
C LEU A 368 39.34 19.04 13.20
N TYR A 369 38.95 18.27 12.22
CA TYR A 369 39.80 17.36 11.45
C TYR A 369 39.57 17.59 9.95
N PRO A 370 40.50 17.17 9.07
CA PRO A 370 40.21 17.03 7.64
C PRO A 370 38.97 16.20 7.42
N ILE A 371 38.26 16.47 6.32
CA ILE A 371 37.10 15.63 5.93
C ILE A 371 37.56 14.18 5.80
N GLN A 372 36.95 13.29 6.56
CA GLN A 372 37.30 11.88 6.53
C GLN A 372 36.64 11.25 5.30
N ALA A 373 37.39 10.45 4.57
CA ALA A 373 36.91 9.74 3.41
C ALA A 373 37.31 8.27 3.51
N ASP A 374 36.61 7.40 2.79
CA ASP A 374 36.93 5.98 2.75
C ASP A 374 38.38 5.78 2.27
N PRO A 375 39.21 4.98 2.97
CA PRO A 375 40.60 4.72 2.60
C PRO A 375 40.78 4.03 1.23
N SER A 376 39.72 3.44 0.69
CA SER A 376 39.73 2.80 -0.64
C SER A 376 39.79 3.81 -1.79
N ILE A 377 39.54 5.10 -1.52
CA ILE A 377 39.68 6.17 -2.50
C ILE A 377 41.15 6.29 -2.89
N LYS A 378 41.51 5.70 -4.01
CA LYS A 378 42.82 5.96 -4.63
C LYS A 378 42.76 7.29 -5.36
N ILE A 379 43.47 8.26 -4.85
CA ILE A 379 43.77 9.53 -5.55
C ILE A 379 44.68 9.24 -6.75
#